data_3cefe31efb25e6f99584c5807747ed8c
#
_entry.id   3cefe31efb25e6f99584c5807747ed8c
#
_cell.length_a   1.000
_cell.length_b   1.000
_cell.length_c   1.000
_cell.angle_alpha   90.00
_cell.angle_beta   90.00
_cell.angle_gamma   90.00
#
_symmetry.space_group_name_H-M   'P 1'
#
loop_
_entity.id
_entity.type
_entity.pdbx_description
1 polymer ?
#
loop_
_entity_poly.entity_id
_entity_poly.type
_entity_poly.pdbx_seq_one_letter_code
_entity_poly.pdbx_strand_id
1 'polypeptide(L)'
;MAAGAKFIVTPGFNPKVVDYCLERNIPILPGASGPSEIEQAMERGLEVVKCFPAEALGGLPYIKALSGPYTEMKFMPTGGVNPGNITSYLGFSKILACGGSWMIDAKLIAAGDYEGIAQLCRQAVDVVLGLEFSHVGINNDGDAEAQRTAAALAPLLGAPTGENPNAMWSSSSVEVMKSQWKGTKGHLAISCSNLDRAVFQLERRGLVFDPDSAGTSADGKRRYLFLKDEIGGFAVQIIER
;
A
#
# COMPACT_ATOMS: atom_id res chain seq x y z
N MET A 1 24.88 -14.39 0.48
CA MET A 1 25.17 -13.17 -0.32
C MET A 1 25.80 -13.49 -1.70
N ALA A 2 26.67 -14.46 -1.83
CA ALA A 2 27.23 -14.86 -3.14
C ALA A 2 26.14 -15.24 -4.18
N ALA A 3 25.01 -15.80 -3.74
CA ALA A 3 23.86 -16.13 -4.57
C ALA A 3 22.90 -14.94 -4.86
N GLY A 4 23.30 -13.71 -4.56
CA GLY A 4 22.51 -12.50 -4.80
C GLY A 4 21.48 -12.14 -3.73
N ALA A 5 21.39 -12.87 -2.61
CA ALA A 5 20.54 -12.50 -1.49
C ALA A 5 20.89 -11.11 -0.97
N LYS A 6 19.88 -10.30 -0.61
CA LYS A 6 20.06 -8.94 -0.13
C LYS A 6 19.96 -8.85 1.40
N PHE A 7 19.27 -9.79 2.03
CA PHE A 7 19.08 -9.87 3.48
C PHE A 7 18.78 -11.31 3.88
N ILE A 8 18.90 -11.59 5.17
CA ILE A 8 18.62 -12.90 5.79
C ILE A 8 17.35 -12.81 6.62
N VAL A 9 16.53 -13.84 6.59
CA VAL A 9 15.36 -14.00 7.46
C VAL A 9 15.44 -15.35 8.15
N THR A 10 15.25 -15.37 9.48
CA THR A 10 15.30 -16.61 10.25
C THR A 10 13.95 -16.89 10.93
N PRO A 11 13.59 -18.15 11.23
CA PRO A 11 12.34 -18.47 11.91
C PRO A 11 12.34 -18.12 13.41
N GLY A 12 13.51 -18.08 14.04
CA GLY A 12 13.70 -17.77 15.45
C GLY A 12 14.97 -16.93 15.67
N PHE A 13 15.18 -16.50 16.90
CA PHE A 13 16.33 -15.70 17.32
C PHE A 13 17.50 -16.61 17.71
N ASN A 14 18.48 -16.76 16.85
CA ASN A 14 19.73 -17.43 17.19
C ASN A 14 20.84 -16.36 17.32
N PRO A 15 21.33 -16.07 18.55
CA PRO A 15 22.34 -15.03 18.76
C PRO A 15 23.59 -15.18 17.88
N LYS A 16 24.09 -16.41 17.72
CA LYS A 16 25.29 -16.67 16.91
C LYS A 16 25.08 -16.32 15.42
N VAL A 17 23.90 -16.58 14.89
CA VAL A 17 23.57 -16.24 13.49
C VAL A 17 23.37 -14.74 13.34
N VAL A 18 22.70 -14.12 14.30
CA VAL A 18 22.48 -12.67 14.30
C VAL A 18 23.82 -11.94 14.38
N ASP A 19 24.64 -12.28 15.35
CA ASP A 19 25.95 -11.66 15.57
C ASP A 19 26.86 -11.84 14.34
N TYR A 20 26.89 -13.05 13.76
CA TYR A 20 27.62 -13.32 12.50
C TYR A 20 27.21 -12.40 11.35
N CYS A 21 25.90 -12.16 11.21
CA CYS A 21 25.38 -11.27 10.17
C CYS A 21 25.77 -9.81 10.44
N LEU A 22 25.61 -9.34 11.67
CA LEU A 22 25.91 -7.96 12.06
C LEU A 22 27.38 -7.63 11.90
N GLU A 23 28.31 -8.50 12.36
CA GLU A 23 29.74 -8.34 12.17
C GLU A 23 30.19 -8.18 10.72
N ARG A 24 29.35 -8.67 9.77
CA ARG A 24 29.63 -8.63 8.33
C ARG A 24 28.74 -7.65 7.57
N ASN A 25 28.00 -6.79 8.29
CA ASN A 25 27.06 -5.85 7.71
C ASN A 25 26.03 -6.51 6.77
N ILE A 26 25.61 -7.75 7.11
CA ILE A 26 24.56 -8.47 6.38
C ILE A 26 23.23 -8.15 7.06
N PRO A 27 22.27 -7.51 6.36
CA PRO A 27 20.96 -7.24 6.94
C PRO A 27 20.26 -8.54 7.35
N ILE A 28 19.72 -8.58 8.57
CA ILE A 28 19.03 -9.75 9.11
C ILE A 28 17.71 -9.32 9.78
N LEU A 29 16.66 -10.12 9.57
CA LEU A 29 15.36 -10.03 10.22
C LEU A 29 15.16 -11.32 11.02
N PRO A 30 15.61 -11.35 12.29
CA PRO A 30 15.47 -12.56 13.11
C PRO A 30 14.05 -12.78 13.55
N GLY A 31 13.67 -14.05 13.70
CA GLY A 31 12.38 -14.42 14.27
C GLY A 31 12.31 -14.07 15.75
N ALA A 32 11.17 -13.50 16.16
CA ALA A 32 10.83 -13.23 17.54
C ALA A 32 9.36 -13.61 17.77
N SER A 33 9.13 -14.42 18.78
CA SER A 33 7.79 -14.85 19.18
C SER A 33 7.31 -14.16 20.45
N GLY A 34 8.17 -13.42 21.14
CA GLY A 34 7.80 -12.74 22.37
C GLY A 34 8.82 -11.68 22.82
N PRO A 35 8.60 -11.10 24.01
CA PRO A 35 9.42 -10.00 24.55
C PRO A 35 10.92 -10.28 24.61
N SER A 36 11.32 -11.46 25.09
CA SER A 36 12.73 -11.78 25.30
C SER A 36 13.57 -11.76 24.03
N GLU A 37 13.00 -12.20 22.89
CA GLU A 37 13.69 -12.14 21.60
C GLU A 37 13.71 -10.72 21.04
N ILE A 38 12.66 -9.93 21.31
CA ILE A 38 12.60 -8.51 20.91
C ILE A 38 13.70 -7.74 21.66
N GLU A 39 13.85 -7.93 22.96
CA GLU A 39 14.89 -7.27 23.75
C GLU A 39 16.28 -7.65 23.27
N GLN A 40 16.54 -8.92 22.97
CA GLN A 40 17.81 -9.35 22.38
C GLN A 40 18.10 -8.71 21.01
N ALA A 41 17.03 -8.46 20.20
CA ALA A 41 17.17 -7.74 18.93
C ALA A 41 17.52 -6.26 19.18
N MET A 42 16.83 -5.61 20.12
CA MET A 42 17.08 -4.20 20.48
C MET A 42 18.50 -3.99 21.05
N GLU A 43 18.99 -4.88 21.92
CA GLU A 43 20.36 -4.84 22.44
C GLU A 43 21.43 -4.86 21.32
N ARG A 44 21.10 -5.42 20.16
CA ARG A 44 21.96 -5.49 18.98
C ARG A 44 21.68 -4.39 17.96
N GLY A 45 20.84 -3.41 18.30
CA GLY A 45 20.50 -2.28 17.43
C GLY A 45 19.58 -2.66 16.26
N LEU A 46 18.88 -3.79 16.34
CA LEU A 46 17.93 -4.18 15.32
C LEU A 46 16.59 -3.45 15.55
N GLU A 47 16.06 -2.86 14.49
CA GLU A 47 14.79 -2.11 14.51
C GLU A 47 13.60 -2.93 13.98
N VAL A 48 13.87 -4.09 13.39
CA VAL A 48 12.84 -4.94 12.76
C VAL A 48 13.04 -6.39 13.16
N VAL A 49 11.96 -7.05 13.59
CA VAL A 49 11.94 -8.50 13.84
C VAL A 49 10.85 -9.18 13.01
N LYS A 50 11.07 -10.45 12.67
CA LYS A 50 10.04 -11.30 12.08
C LYS A 50 9.18 -11.88 13.20
N CYS A 51 7.88 -11.57 13.21
CA CYS A 51 6.92 -12.25 14.08
C CYS A 51 6.51 -13.58 13.43
N PHE A 52 6.87 -14.71 14.07
CA PHE A 52 6.62 -16.04 13.51
C PHE A 52 6.37 -17.08 14.61
N PRO A 53 5.37 -17.96 14.41
CA PRO A 53 4.33 -17.97 13.37
C PRO A 53 3.16 -17.01 13.71
N ALA A 54 2.98 -15.94 12.91
CA ALA A 54 2.15 -14.79 13.28
C ALA A 54 0.71 -15.14 13.65
N GLU A 55 -0.04 -15.84 12.79
CA GLU A 55 -1.43 -16.18 13.04
C GLU A 55 -1.60 -17.13 14.24
N ALA A 56 -0.70 -18.11 14.40
CA ALA A 56 -0.75 -19.04 15.52
C ALA A 56 -0.46 -18.37 16.87
N LEU A 57 0.27 -17.25 16.87
CA LEU A 57 0.54 -16.46 18.09
C LEU A 57 -0.60 -15.49 18.43
N GLY A 58 -1.63 -15.34 17.58
CA GLY A 58 -2.76 -14.46 17.80
C GLY A 58 -2.85 -13.30 16.81
N GLY A 59 -2.04 -13.33 15.74
CA GLY A 59 -2.16 -12.43 14.61
C GLY A 59 -1.86 -10.95 14.93
N LEU A 60 -2.56 -10.06 14.23
CA LEU A 60 -2.38 -8.62 14.41
C LEU A 60 -2.67 -8.12 15.84
N PRO A 61 -3.69 -8.63 16.57
CA PRO A 61 -3.91 -8.26 17.98
C PRO A 61 -2.68 -8.54 18.87
N TYR A 62 -2.01 -9.66 18.65
CA TYR A 62 -0.79 -10.00 19.40
C TYR A 62 0.34 -9.03 19.11
N ILE A 63 0.59 -8.70 17.83
CA ILE A 63 1.63 -7.75 17.44
C ILE A 63 1.33 -6.34 18.00
N LYS A 64 0.05 -5.92 18.00
CA LYS A 64 -0.36 -4.65 18.62
C LYS A 64 -0.04 -4.63 20.13
N ALA A 65 -0.29 -5.74 20.83
CA ALA A 65 0.05 -5.85 22.24
C ALA A 65 1.56 -5.76 22.49
N LEU A 66 2.37 -6.45 21.69
CA LEU A 66 3.84 -6.37 21.75
C LEU A 66 4.34 -4.95 21.45
N SER A 67 3.76 -4.25 20.48
CA SER A 67 4.21 -2.91 20.08
C SER A 67 3.95 -1.82 21.13
N GLY A 68 3.15 -2.11 22.16
CA GLY A 68 2.90 -1.19 23.28
C GLY A 68 4.19 -0.85 24.05
N PRO A 69 4.88 -1.81 24.65
CA PRO A 69 6.17 -1.58 25.33
C PRO A 69 7.33 -1.33 24.35
N TYR A 70 7.28 -1.85 23.11
CA TYR A 70 8.37 -1.76 22.13
C TYR A 70 8.07 -0.75 21.04
N THR A 71 7.99 0.53 21.42
CA THR A 71 7.52 1.62 20.56
C THR A 71 8.35 1.85 19.30
N GLU A 72 9.65 1.54 19.33
CA GLU A 72 10.56 1.73 18.19
C GLU A 72 10.64 0.50 17.29
N MET A 73 10.22 -0.67 17.78
CA MET A 73 10.29 -1.91 17.02
C MET A 73 9.26 -1.96 15.91
N LYS A 74 9.68 -2.42 14.74
CA LYS A 74 8.82 -2.79 13.61
C LYS A 74 8.78 -4.30 13.42
N PHE A 75 7.72 -4.78 12.80
CA PHE A 75 7.47 -6.21 12.67
C PHE A 75 7.29 -6.62 11.21
N MET A 76 7.71 -7.84 10.91
CA MET A 76 7.42 -8.54 9.66
C MET A 76 6.67 -9.84 9.99
N PRO A 77 5.33 -9.83 10.08
CA PRO A 77 4.54 -11.04 10.31
C PRO A 77 4.75 -12.04 9.19
N THR A 78 4.90 -13.31 9.58
CA THR A 78 5.03 -14.46 8.67
C THR A 78 4.37 -15.68 9.32
N GLY A 79 3.75 -16.54 8.50
CA GLY A 79 3.01 -17.71 8.99
C GLY A 79 1.54 -17.42 9.17
N GLY A 80 0.73 -17.92 8.20
CA GLY A 80 -0.71 -17.70 8.14
C GLY A 80 -1.14 -16.41 7.43
N VAL A 81 -0.20 -15.55 7.03
CA VAL A 81 -0.50 -14.38 6.19
C VAL A 81 -0.96 -14.84 4.82
N ASN A 82 -2.05 -14.25 4.31
CA ASN A 82 -2.72 -14.60 3.07
C ASN A 82 -3.44 -13.38 2.47
N PRO A 83 -4.02 -13.44 1.26
CA PRO A 83 -4.69 -12.30 0.63
C PRO A 83 -5.84 -11.69 1.46
N GLY A 84 -6.49 -12.48 2.31
CA GLY A 84 -7.62 -12.02 3.13
C GLY A 84 -7.21 -11.21 4.36
N ASN A 85 -5.97 -11.31 4.83
CA ASN A 85 -5.52 -10.64 6.06
C ASN A 85 -4.33 -9.68 5.86
N ILE A 86 -3.61 -9.74 4.73
CA ILE A 86 -2.38 -8.97 4.50
C ILE A 86 -2.61 -7.45 4.57
N THR A 87 -3.73 -6.96 4.07
CA THR A 87 -4.07 -5.52 4.09
C THR A 87 -4.30 -5.02 5.52
N SER A 88 -4.92 -5.84 6.38
CA SER A 88 -5.09 -5.51 7.80
C SER A 88 -3.74 -5.40 8.52
N TYR A 89 -2.80 -6.29 8.23
CA TYR A 89 -1.44 -6.18 8.76
C TYR A 89 -0.75 -4.91 8.27
N LEU A 90 -0.71 -4.69 6.95
CA LEU A 90 -0.01 -3.53 6.35
C LEU A 90 -0.66 -2.18 6.68
N GLY A 91 -1.90 -2.16 7.13
CA GLY A 91 -2.57 -0.98 7.67
C GLY A 91 -2.10 -0.57 9.07
N PHE A 92 -1.33 -1.40 9.77
CA PHE A 92 -0.76 -1.04 11.05
C PHE A 92 0.66 -0.49 10.89
N SER A 93 0.92 0.73 11.35
CA SER A 93 2.15 1.49 11.10
C SER A 93 3.44 0.80 11.58
N LYS A 94 3.35 -0.16 12.52
CA LYS A 94 4.49 -0.94 12.99
C LYS A 94 4.81 -2.15 12.11
N ILE A 95 4.02 -2.44 11.08
CA ILE A 95 4.30 -3.50 10.12
C ILE A 95 5.08 -2.92 8.95
N LEU A 96 6.32 -3.35 8.80
CA LEU A 96 7.17 -2.94 7.68
C LEU A 96 6.82 -3.68 6.39
N ALA A 97 6.66 -5.00 6.49
CA ALA A 97 6.36 -5.91 5.38
C ALA A 97 5.68 -7.16 5.92
N CYS A 98 5.12 -7.98 5.04
CA CYS A 98 4.57 -9.29 5.37
C CYS A 98 5.27 -10.39 4.57
N GLY A 99 5.48 -11.54 5.20
CA GLY A 99 5.94 -12.76 4.52
C GLY A 99 4.81 -13.77 4.40
N GLY A 100 4.62 -14.32 3.19
CA GLY A 100 3.62 -15.34 2.94
C GLY A 100 4.11 -16.40 1.96
N SER A 101 3.57 -17.59 2.04
CA SER A 101 3.92 -18.71 1.17
C SER A 101 2.84 -19.08 0.15
N TRP A 102 1.69 -18.40 0.16
CA TRP A 102 0.57 -18.73 -0.73
C TRP A 102 0.87 -18.50 -2.22
N MET A 103 1.82 -17.59 -2.53
CA MET A 103 2.26 -17.34 -3.92
C MET A 103 3.24 -18.41 -4.44
N ILE A 104 3.78 -19.25 -3.56
CA ILE A 104 4.79 -20.26 -3.90
C ILE A 104 4.20 -21.63 -3.57
N ASP A 105 3.28 -22.10 -4.41
CA ASP A 105 2.68 -23.42 -4.25
C ASP A 105 3.70 -24.51 -4.66
N ALA A 106 3.92 -25.46 -3.77
CA ALA A 106 4.84 -26.60 -4.01
C ALA A 106 4.46 -27.42 -5.25
N LYS A 107 3.18 -27.49 -5.60
CA LYS A 107 2.70 -28.17 -6.81
C LYS A 107 3.12 -27.43 -8.08
N LEU A 108 3.06 -26.09 -8.08
CA LEU A 108 3.51 -25.28 -9.22
C LEU A 108 5.02 -25.40 -9.39
N ILE A 109 5.78 -25.42 -8.29
CA ILE A 109 7.24 -25.64 -8.33
C ILE A 109 7.54 -27.02 -8.92
N ALA A 110 6.88 -28.06 -8.44
CA ALA A 110 7.09 -29.44 -8.92
C ALA A 110 6.70 -29.62 -10.40
N ALA A 111 5.70 -28.86 -10.88
CA ALA A 111 5.28 -28.85 -12.26
C ALA A 111 6.16 -27.97 -13.17
N GLY A 112 7.07 -27.15 -12.60
CA GLY A 112 7.85 -26.16 -13.36
C GLY A 112 7.00 -24.98 -13.86
N ASP A 113 5.80 -24.77 -13.30
CA ASP A 113 4.89 -23.69 -13.69
C ASP A 113 5.30 -22.37 -13.01
N TYR A 114 6.38 -21.80 -13.49
CA TYR A 114 6.88 -20.51 -12.99
C TYR A 114 6.02 -19.33 -13.40
N GLU A 115 5.25 -19.42 -14.50
CA GLU A 115 4.32 -18.37 -14.89
C GLU A 115 3.12 -18.30 -13.93
N GLY A 116 2.59 -19.45 -13.50
CA GLY A 116 1.58 -19.52 -12.45
C GLY A 116 2.06 -18.88 -11.14
N ILE A 117 3.30 -19.15 -10.72
CA ILE A 117 3.92 -18.51 -9.55
C ILE A 117 4.03 -16.99 -9.77
N ALA A 118 4.51 -16.54 -10.92
CA ALA A 118 4.63 -15.11 -11.23
C ALA A 118 3.26 -14.40 -11.21
N GLN A 119 2.20 -15.07 -11.68
CA GLN A 119 0.84 -14.56 -11.62
C GLN A 119 0.34 -14.43 -10.17
N LEU A 120 0.57 -15.40 -9.31
CA LEU A 120 0.23 -15.32 -7.88
C LEU A 120 0.99 -14.21 -7.19
N CYS A 121 2.25 -13.98 -7.54
CA CYS A 121 3.03 -12.85 -7.02
C CYS A 121 2.44 -11.50 -7.48
N ARG A 122 2.04 -11.37 -8.75
CA ARG A 122 1.37 -10.15 -9.25
C ARG A 122 0.06 -9.91 -8.51
N GLN A 123 -0.77 -10.94 -8.32
CA GLN A 123 -2.02 -10.84 -7.56
C GLN A 123 -1.77 -10.42 -6.10
N ALA A 124 -0.74 -10.95 -5.46
CA ALA A 124 -0.37 -10.53 -4.10
C ALA A 124 -0.03 -9.04 -4.03
N VAL A 125 0.70 -8.53 -5.02
CA VAL A 125 1.00 -7.08 -5.12
C VAL A 125 -0.30 -6.29 -5.35
N ASP A 126 -1.18 -6.74 -6.23
CA ASP A 126 -2.46 -6.05 -6.52
C ASP A 126 -3.34 -5.95 -5.28
N VAL A 127 -3.43 -7.01 -4.49
CA VAL A 127 -4.13 -6.99 -3.19
C VAL A 127 -3.52 -5.97 -2.23
N VAL A 128 -2.18 -5.89 -2.16
CA VAL A 128 -1.48 -4.93 -1.29
C VAL A 128 -1.69 -3.50 -1.75
N LEU A 129 -1.71 -3.25 -3.06
CA LEU A 129 -1.97 -1.92 -3.60
C LEU A 129 -3.42 -1.49 -3.37
N GLY A 130 -4.36 -2.42 -3.45
CA GLY A 130 -5.78 -2.18 -3.25
C GLY A 130 -6.30 -1.10 -4.20
N LEU A 131 -5.92 -1.17 -5.48
CA LEU A 131 -6.36 -0.20 -6.48
C LEU A 131 -7.84 -0.37 -6.77
N GLU A 132 -8.62 0.70 -6.55
CA GLU A 132 -10.06 0.72 -6.78
C GLU A 132 -10.46 2.05 -7.43
N PHE A 133 -11.46 2.01 -8.31
CA PHE A 133 -12.04 3.26 -8.82
C PHE A 133 -12.63 4.06 -7.65
N SER A 134 -12.24 5.33 -7.55
CA SER A 134 -12.73 6.25 -6.52
C SER A 134 -13.83 7.15 -7.08
N HIS A 135 -13.46 8.02 -8.03
CA HIS A 135 -14.41 8.96 -8.64
C HIS A 135 -13.96 9.43 -10.02
N VAL A 136 -14.90 10.05 -10.75
CA VAL A 136 -14.63 10.84 -11.93
C VAL A 136 -14.85 12.32 -11.61
N GLY A 137 -13.89 13.17 -11.98
CA GLY A 137 -14.03 14.61 -11.97
C GLY A 137 -14.44 15.11 -13.35
N ILE A 138 -15.52 15.87 -13.44
CA ILE A 138 -16.04 16.46 -14.67
C ILE A 138 -15.73 17.95 -14.65
N ASN A 139 -14.91 18.42 -15.59
CA ASN A 139 -14.60 19.84 -15.74
C ASN A 139 -15.78 20.63 -16.30
N ASN A 140 -15.99 21.85 -15.79
CA ASN A 140 -16.99 22.79 -16.28
C ASN A 140 -16.37 24.20 -16.41
N ASP A 141 -17.04 25.07 -17.16
CA ASP A 141 -16.63 26.46 -17.34
C ASP A 141 -17.33 27.41 -16.35
N GLY A 142 -17.07 27.17 -15.07
CA GLY A 142 -17.58 27.98 -13.97
C GLY A 142 -18.73 27.38 -13.20
N ASP A 143 -19.10 28.07 -12.13
CA ASP A 143 -20.05 27.62 -11.11
C ASP A 143 -21.45 27.35 -11.70
N ALA A 144 -21.92 28.24 -12.59
CA ALA A 144 -23.24 28.10 -13.21
C ALA A 144 -23.37 26.85 -14.11
N GLU A 145 -22.30 26.46 -14.79
CA GLU A 145 -22.28 25.22 -15.58
C GLU A 145 -22.18 24.00 -14.66
N ALA A 146 -21.34 24.05 -13.64
CA ALA A 146 -21.25 23.00 -12.65
C ALA A 146 -22.59 22.71 -11.97
N GLN A 147 -23.35 23.76 -11.62
CA GLN A 147 -24.71 23.61 -11.09
C GLN A 147 -25.65 22.92 -12.07
N ARG A 148 -25.62 23.29 -13.37
CA ARG A 148 -26.43 22.62 -14.43
C ARG A 148 -26.05 21.16 -14.57
N THR A 149 -24.74 20.85 -14.57
CA THR A 149 -24.22 19.47 -14.65
C THR A 149 -24.68 18.65 -13.43
N ALA A 150 -24.51 19.18 -12.22
CA ALA A 150 -24.97 18.51 -11.00
C ALA A 150 -26.50 18.29 -10.99
N ALA A 151 -27.28 19.29 -11.43
CA ALA A 151 -28.72 19.17 -11.53
C ALA A 151 -29.16 18.11 -12.58
N ALA A 152 -28.44 18.00 -13.70
CA ALA A 152 -28.71 16.97 -14.71
C ALA A 152 -28.37 15.55 -14.21
N LEU A 153 -27.39 15.40 -13.31
CA LEU A 153 -27.04 14.13 -12.69
C LEU A 153 -27.95 13.73 -11.53
N ALA A 154 -28.61 14.68 -10.88
CA ALA A 154 -29.44 14.44 -9.70
C ALA A 154 -30.56 13.38 -9.89
N PRO A 155 -31.25 13.26 -11.02
CA PRO A 155 -32.24 12.19 -11.26
C PRO A 155 -31.63 10.78 -11.27
N LEU A 156 -30.33 10.67 -11.58
CA LEU A 156 -29.60 9.40 -11.68
C LEU A 156 -28.85 9.04 -10.38
N LEU A 157 -28.27 10.04 -9.73
CA LEU A 157 -27.32 9.87 -8.62
C LEU A 157 -27.84 10.43 -7.29
N GLY A 158 -28.99 11.10 -7.29
CA GLY A 158 -29.51 11.86 -6.14
C GLY A 158 -29.00 13.30 -6.09
N ALA A 159 -29.50 14.07 -5.14
CA ALA A 159 -29.04 15.45 -4.92
C ALA A 159 -27.55 15.50 -4.57
N PRO A 160 -26.86 16.62 -4.86
CA PRO A 160 -25.45 16.79 -4.47
C PRO A 160 -25.25 16.50 -2.99
N THR A 161 -24.21 15.70 -2.68
CA THR A 161 -23.91 15.22 -1.32
C THR A 161 -22.92 16.10 -0.58
N GLY A 162 -22.28 17.03 -1.30
CA GLY A 162 -21.31 17.97 -0.72
C GLY A 162 -20.88 19.02 -1.73
N GLU A 163 -20.28 20.08 -1.21
CA GLU A 163 -19.73 21.17 -2.00
C GLU A 163 -18.51 21.77 -1.29
N ASN A 164 -17.54 22.19 -2.09
CA ASN A 164 -16.39 22.98 -1.65
C ASN A 164 -16.14 24.11 -2.66
N PRO A 165 -15.15 25.01 -2.43
CA PRO A 165 -14.86 26.10 -3.34
C PRO A 165 -14.59 25.67 -4.80
N ASN A 166 -14.09 24.46 -5.02
CA ASN A 166 -13.61 23.97 -6.33
C ASN A 166 -14.57 23.00 -7.03
N ALA A 167 -15.46 22.35 -6.29
CA ALA A 167 -16.30 21.29 -6.84
C ALA A 167 -17.59 21.06 -6.05
N MET A 168 -18.57 20.44 -6.72
CA MET A 168 -19.79 19.86 -6.14
C MET A 168 -19.73 18.34 -6.29
N TRP A 169 -20.19 17.60 -5.28
CA TRP A 169 -20.21 16.13 -5.31
C TRP A 169 -21.63 15.62 -5.62
N SER A 170 -21.78 15.03 -6.79
CA SER A 170 -23.00 14.30 -7.17
C SER A 170 -22.79 12.81 -6.87
N SER A 171 -22.99 12.37 -5.63
CA SER A 171 -22.58 11.09 -5.05
C SER A 171 -21.10 11.05 -4.63
N SER A 172 -20.67 9.94 -4.03
CA SER A 172 -19.26 9.71 -3.65
C SER A 172 -18.33 9.44 -4.86
N SER A 173 -18.90 9.27 -6.05
CA SER A 173 -18.17 8.82 -7.24
C SER A 173 -18.12 9.84 -8.38
N VAL A 174 -18.79 10.99 -8.25
CA VAL A 174 -18.79 12.04 -9.28
C VAL A 174 -18.52 13.39 -8.64
N GLU A 175 -17.36 13.96 -9.00
CA GLU A 175 -16.94 15.30 -8.64
C GLU A 175 -17.21 16.25 -9.82
N VAL A 176 -18.09 17.22 -9.64
CA VAL A 176 -18.43 18.22 -10.64
C VAL A 176 -17.57 19.46 -10.38
N MET A 177 -16.49 19.62 -11.14
CA MET A 177 -15.57 20.74 -10.99
C MET A 177 -16.22 22.06 -11.39
N LYS A 178 -15.95 23.13 -10.65
CA LYS A 178 -16.45 24.49 -10.91
C LYS A 178 -15.57 25.28 -11.89
N SER A 179 -14.49 24.69 -12.36
CA SER A 179 -13.57 25.25 -13.34
C SER A 179 -12.85 24.15 -14.09
N GLN A 180 -12.20 24.52 -15.18
CA GLN A 180 -11.23 23.63 -15.84
C GLN A 180 -10.09 23.33 -14.86
N TRP A 181 -9.81 22.05 -14.67
CA TRP A 181 -8.72 21.59 -13.84
C TRP A 181 -7.81 20.61 -14.61
N LYS A 182 -7.41 19.50 -14.00
CA LYS A 182 -6.59 18.48 -14.66
C LYS A 182 -7.39 17.69 -15.69
N GLY A 183 -6.76 17.43 -16.85
CA GLY A 183 -7.31 16.64 -17.94
C GLY A 183 -8.26 17.40 -18.88
N THR A 184 -8.18 17.08 -20.17
CA THR A 184 -9.00 17.69 -21.20
C THR A 184 -10.51 17.52 -20.98
N LYS A 185 -10.90 16.33 -20.45
CA LYS A 185 -12.30 15.99 -20.13
C LYS A 185 -12.60 15.99 -18.63
N GLY A 186 -11.55 16.14 -17.80
CA GLY A 186 -11.60 15.97 -16.36
C GLY A 186 -10.61 14.92 -15.88
N HIS A 187 -10.88 14.27 -14.74
CA HIS A 187 -9.97 13.30 -14.19
C HIS A 187 -10.65 12.02 -13.71
N LEU A 188 -9.87 10.94 -13.68
CA LEU A 188 -10.24 9.67 -13.09
C LEU A 188 -9.38 9.46 -11.84
N ALA A 189 -10.01 9.27 -10.69
CA ALA A 189 -9.31 8.98 -9.45
C ALA A 189 -9.37 7.49 -9.14
N ILE A 190 -8.19 6.91 -8.93
CA ILE A 190 -8.00 5.53 -8.49
C ILE A 190 -7.46 5.58 -7.06
N SER A 191 -8.20 5.04 -6.11
CA SER A 191 -7.74 4.96 -4.72
C SER A 191 -6.75 3.82 -4.53
N CYS A 192 -5.86 3.98 -3.56
CA CYS A 192 -4.89 2.96 -3.17
C CYS A 192 -4.74 2.88 -1.64
N SER A 193 -4.18 1.78 -1.17
CA SER A 193 -3.93 1.55 0.26
C SER A 193 -2.73 2.36 0.80
N ASN A 194 -1.76 2.66 -0.06
CA ASN A 194 -0.59 3.48 0.27
C ASN A 194 0.00 4.05 -1.01
N LEU A 195 0.10 5.38 -1.08
CA LEU A 195 0.49 6.09 -2.29
C LEU A 195 1.92 5.77 -2.73
N ASP A 196 2.88 5.76 -1.81
CA ASP A 196 4.28 5.54 -2.16
C ASP A 196 4.51 4.12 -2.71
N ARG A 197 3.85 3.12 -2.12
CA ARG A 197 3.88 1.73 -2.64
C ARG A 197 3.21 1.64 -4.01
N ALA A 198 2.08 2.33 -4.20
CA ALA A 198 1.36 2.33 -5.46
C ALA A 198 2.20 2.98 -6.57
N VAL A 199 2.76 4.15 -6.34
CA VAL A 199 3.65 4.85 -7.28
C VAL A 199 4.82 3.94 -7.66
N PHE A 200 5.57 3.41 -6.69
CA PHE A 200 6.71 2.52 -6.93
C PHE A 200 6.35 1.30 -7.81
N GLN A 201 5.21 0.65 -7.54
CA GLN A 201 4.82 -0.53 -8.32
C GLN A 201 4.27 -0.16 -9.71
N LEU A 202 3.56 0.95 -9.83
CA LEU A 202 3.01 1.40 -11.11
C LEU A 202 4.11 1.93 -12.04
N GLU A 203 5.14 2.59 -11.51
CA GLU A 203 6.35 2.96 -12.28
C GLU A 203 7.06 1.73 -12.83
N ARG A 204 7.19 0.67 -12.04
CA ARG A 204 7.74 -0.62 -12.52
C ARG A 204 6.89 -1.29 -13.60
N ARG A 205 5.61 -0.93 -13.71
CA ARG A 205 4.69 -1.36 -14.79
C ARG A 205 4.74 -0.42 -16.00
N GLY A 206 5.62 0.60 -15.99
CA GLY A 206 5.85 1.52 -17.09
C GLY A 206 5.00 2.80 -17.05
N LEU A 207 4.26 3.05 -15.97
CA LEU A 207 3.54 4.31 -15.81
C LEU A 207 4.50 5.42 -15.37
N VAL A 208 4.27 6.64 -15.85
CA VAL A 208 5.08 7.81 -15.51
C VAL A 208 4.21 8.81 -14.76
N PHE A 209 4.69 9.28 -13.62
CA PHE A 209 4.00 10.27 -12.80
C PHE A 209 4.55 11.67 -13.02
N ASP A 210 3.70 12.68 -12.79
CA ASP A 210 4.07 14.09 -12.73
C ASP A 210 4.34 14.49 -11.27
N PRO A 211 5.61 14.64 -10.85
CA PRO A 211 5.95 14.94 -9.45
C PRO A 211 5.41 16.29 -8.98
N ASP A 212 5.21 17.24 -9.91
CA ASP A 212 4.70 18.57 -9.60
C ASP A 212 3.17 18.59 -9.39
N SER A 213 2.50 17.47 -9.67
CA SER A 213 1.06 17.29 -9.46
C SER A 213 0.70 16.82 -8.05
N ALA A 214 1.69 16.61 -7.19
CA ALA A 214 1.48 16.05 -5.86
C ALA A 214 0.62 16.97 -4.97
N GLY A 215 -0.48 16.41 -4.43
CA GLY A 215 -1.21 17.05 -3.34
C GLY A 215 -0.76 16.49 -1.99
N THR A 216 -0.57 17.40 -1.03
CA THR A 216 -0.10 17.07 0.32
C THR A 216 -1.15 17.42 1.36
N SER A 217 -1.21 16.65 2.44
CA SER A 217 -1.96 16.99 3.64
C SER A 217 -1.21 18.01 4.51
N ALA A 218 -1.88 18.54 5.54
CA ALA A 218 -1.32 19.57 6.43
C ALA A 218 -0.04 19.11 7.15
N ASP A 219 0.16 17.81 7.35
CA ASP A 219 1.37 17.18 7.90
C ASP A 219 2.50 16.99 6.88
N GLY A 220 2.31 17.47 5.63
CA GLY A 220 3.28 17.36 4.54
C GLY A 220 3.31 16.01 3.83
N LYS A 221 2.46 15.05 4.21
CA LYS A 221 2.37 13.74 3.56
C LYS A 221 1.69 13.87 2.20
N ARG A 222 2.26 13.26 1.16
CA ARG A 222 1.60 13.16 -0.15
C ARG A 222 0.31 12.35 -0.02
N ARG A 223 -0.78 12.88 -0.55
CA ARG A 223 -2.10 12.26 -0.53
C ARG A 223 -2.53 11.76 -1.89
N TYR A 224 -2.07 12.41 -2.96
CA TYR A 224 -2.32 11.99 -4.33
C TYR A 224 -1.21 12.44 -5.27
N LEU A 225 -1.20 11.81 -6.45
CA LEU A 225 -0.30 12.13 -7.56
C LEU A 225 -0.99 11.80 -8.88
N PHE A 226 -0.72 12.56 -9.92
CA PHE A 226 -1.25 12.29 -11.26
C PHE A 226 -0.24 11.58 -12.15
N LEU A 227 -0.73 10.78 -13.10
CA LEU A 227 0.07 10.35 -14.23
C LEU A 227 0.45 11.58 -15.07
N LYS A 228 1.61 11.51 -15.73
CA LYS A 228 2.11 12.58 -16.60
C LYS A 228 1.22 12.76 -17.83
N ASP A 229 0.77 11.66 -18.42
CA ASP A 229 -0.01 11.65 -19.65
C ASP A 229 -1.49 11.33 -19.34
N GLU A 230 -2.38 11.96 -20.12
CA GLU A 230 -3.82 11.67 -20.08
C GLU A 230 -4.11 10.31 -20.71
N ILE A 231 -5.14 9.65 -20.20
CA ILE A 231 -5.71 8.43 -20.79
C ILE A 231 -7.12 8.75 -21.31
N GLY A 232 -7.29 8.72 -22.63
CA GLY A 232 -8.58 9.00 -23.27
C GLY A 232 -9.09 10.44 -23.10
N GLY A 233 -8.21 11.37 -22.76
CA GLY A 233 -8.51 12.77 -22.45
C GLY A 233 -8.83 13.02 -20.97
N PHE A 234 -8.61 12.04 -20.11
CA PHE A 234 -8.72 12.20 -18.65
C PHE A 234 -7.33 12.19 -18.01
N ALA A 235 -7.08 13.14 -17.12
CA ALA A 235 -5.96 13.01 -16.20
C ALA A 235 -6.24 11.87 -15.21
N VAL A 236 -5.23 11.06 -14.89
CA VAL A 236 -5.41 9.93 -13.97
C VAL A 236 -4.72 10.22 -12.65
N GLN A 237 -5.50 10.25 -11.59
CA GLN A 237 -5.06 10.50 -10.23
C GLN A 237 -4.96 9.18 -9.45
N ILE A 238 -3.85 8.97 -8.74
CA ILE A 238 -3.75 7.94 -7.70
C ILE A 238 -3.85 8.65 -6.36
N ILE A 239 -4.80 8.23 -5.51
CA ILE A 239 -5.10 8.87 -4.23
C ILE A 239 -5.06 7.85 -3.08
N GLU A 240 -4.40 8.20 -1.98
CA GLU A 240 -4.40 7.36 -0.76
C GLU A 240 -5.72 7.50 0.00
N ARG A 241 -6.31 6.34 0.37
CA ARG A 241 -7.54 6.26 1.19
C ARG A 241 -7.34 6.76 2.63
#